data_e47e8de83e47425934644ce84e19e913
#
_entry.id   e47e8de83e47425934644ce84e19e913
#
_cell.length_a   1.000
_cell.length_b   1.000
_cell.length_c   1.000
_cell.angle_alpha   90.00
_cell.angle_beta   90.00
_cell.angle_gamma   90.00
#
_symmetry.space_group_name_H-M   'P 1'
#
loop_
_entity.id
_entity.type
_entity.pdbx_description
1 polymer ?
#
loop_
_entity_poly.entity_id
_entity_poly.type
_entity_poly.pdbx_seq_one_letter_code
_entity_poly.pdbx_strand_id
1 'polypeptide(L)'
;MLEMTFRIIDAHIHQWDPYSTPHAAAFAVKLLGRHPRALDRLLRLLKPKHLIDTVGLTQHITAPYLPIDYKRDIGEYAVEQVVHVEAGWHEKRGLGPANETAFIQKLPFAAEGLKLGAIVAYADPRLPHFSQLLKQHQECSNKLRGIRYMAATHDDLGIHNWSKEQHVYTQKKFLTGFEALAQQNLTFDAWVYSHQLDDVIYLAKQFPETSIVLDHFATPVGAFGAVGQKTARTTNEQQHILQYWHDKMAELSECKNVMTKMSGLFMPVLGHSYYKKNELANTNQVITTVAPMVQHVLDCFGTKRVMFASNFPMDRVNVSLQTLIAAFRTVVEDHNENAVSDVFYHNAHQFYRL
;
A
#
# COMPACT_ATOMS: atom_id res chain seq x y z
N MET A 1 -5.19 -35.24 4.11
CA MET A 1 -6.11 -34.37 3.36
C MET A 1 -5.23 -33.41 2.58
N LEU A 2 -5.30 -33.39 1.26
CA LEU A 2 -4.67 -32.35 0.47
C LEU A 2 -5.32 -31.03 0.92
N GLU A 3 -4.56 -30.15 1.59
CA GLU A 3 -4.98 -28.77 1.77
C GLU A 3 -5.26 -28.25 0.35
N MET A 4 -6.51 -27.93 0.08
CA MET A 4 -6.84 -27.23 -1.15
C MET A 4 -6.07 -25.93 -1.12
N THR A 5 -5.02 -25.84 -1.93
CA THR A 5 -4.26 -24.62 -2.11
C THR A 5 -5.22 -23.55 -2.62
N PHE A 6 -5.62 -22.62 -1.75
CA PHE A 6 -6.47 -21.50 -2.15
C PHE A 6 -5.67 -20.56 -3.07
N ARG A 7 -6.38 -20.00 -4.05
CA ARG A 7 -5.77 -19.08 -5.03
C ARG A 7 -5.58 -17.72 -4.42
N ILE A 8 -4.47 -17.08 -4.73
CA ILE A 8 -4.14 -15.75 -4.21
C ILE A 8 -3.81 -14.81 -5.36
N ILE A 9 -4.40 -13.61 -5.31
CA ILE A 9 -3.93 -12.42 -6.01
C ILE A 9 -3.46 -11.45 -4.94
N ASP A 10 -2.17 -11.07 -4.99
CA ASP A 10 -1.66 -10.02 -4.11
C ASP A 10 -1.92 -8.65 -4.76
N ALA A 11 -2.89 -7.92 -4.24
CA ALA A 11 -3.39 -6.69 -4.83
C ALA A 11 -2.52 -5.45 -4.54
N HIS A 12 -1.36 -5.61 -3.86
CA HIS A 12 -0.47 -4.49 -3.55
C HIS A 12 0.93 -4.96 -3.22
N ILE A 13 1.82 -4.95 -4.20
CA ILE A 13 3.25 -5.14 -4.01
C ILE A 13 4.03 -3.95 -4.57
N HIS A 14 5.26 -3.80 -4.13
CA HIS A 14 6.19 -2.83 -4.68
C HIS A 14 7.43 -3.53 -5.23
N GLN A 15 7.93 -3.06 -6.38
CA GLN A 15 9.15 -3.57 -7.01
C GLN A 15 10.05 -2.39 -7.35
N TRP A 16 11.31 -2.46 -7.01
CA TRP A 16 12.31 -1.42 -7.33
C TRP A 16 13.72 -1.99 -7.42
N ASP A 17 14.59 -1.27 -8.09
CA ASP A 17 16.04 -1.51 -8.11
C ASP A 17 16.81 -0.20 -7.97
N PRO A 18 17.31 0.16 -6.78
CA PRO A 18 18.03 1.41 -6.58
C PRO A 18 19.37 1.50 -7.33
N TYR A 19 19.88 0.39 -7.85
CA TYR A 19 21.11 0.38 -8.63
C TYR A 19 20.88 0.83 -10.07
N SER A 20 19.76 0.46 -10.68
CA SER A 20 19.47 0.71 -12.10
C SER A 20 18.41 1.78 -12.34
N THR A 21 17.63 2.17 -11.30
CA THR A 21 16.50 3.10 -11.46
C THR A 21 16.65 4.38 -10.60
N PRO A 22 15.96 5.48 -10.93
CA PRO A 22 15.94 6.69 -10.11
C PRO A 22 15.09 6.52 -8.84
N HIS A 23 15.58 5.77 -7.89
CA HIS A 23 14.95 5.53 -6.58
C HIS A 23 15.50 6.49 -5.51
N ALA A 24 14.76 6.68 -4.39
CA ALA A 24 15.08 7.58 -3.29
C ALA A 24 16.49 7.43 -2.72
N ALA A 25 17.00 6.22 -2.67
CA ALA A 25 18.32 5.89 -2.14
C ALA A 25 19.40 5.65 -3.23
N ALA A 26 19.05 5.77 -4.53
CA ALA A 26 19.89 5.31 -5.64
C ALA A 26 21.34 5.84 -5.58
N PHE A 27 21.55 7.12 -5.29
CA PHE A 27 22.90 7.68 -5.20
C PHE A 27 23.71 7.06 -4.07
N ALA A 28 23.15 7.01 -2.86
CA ALA A 28 23.82 6.44 -1.69
C ALA A 28 24.08 4.93 -1.86
N VAL A 29 23.15 4.21 -2.49
CA VAL A 29 23.27 2.78 -2.79
C VAL A 29 24.39 2.52 -3.81
N LYS A 30 24.47 3.30 -4.87
CA LYS A 30 25.57 3.17 -5.87
C LYS A 30 26.94 3.40 -5.25
N LEU A 31 27.02 4.30 -4.25
CA LEU A 31 28.27 4.62 -3.57
C LEU A 31 28.65 3.59 -2.48
N LEU A 32 27.70 3.21 -1.64
CA LEU A 32 27.94 2.47 -0.40
C LEU A 32 27.14 1.15 -0.29
N GLY A 33 26.42 0.72 -1.32
CA GLY A 33 25.52 -0.44 -1.23
C GLY A 33 26.21 -1.76 -0.82
N ARG A 34 27.51 -1.89 -1.11
CA ARG A 34 28.34 -3.03 -0.65
C ARG A 34 28.73 -2.96 0.83
N HIS A 35 28.43 -1.83 1.50
CA HIS A 35 28.76 -1.57 2.91
C HIS A 35 27.49 -1.19 3.68
N PRO A 36 26.55 -2.12 3.96
CA PRO A 36 25.21 -1.82 4.47
C PRO A 36 25.21 -1.03 5.78
N ARG A 37 26.18 -1.27 6.67
CA ARG A 37 26.32 -0.50 7.94
C ARG A 37 26.72 0.96 7.70
N ALA A 38 27.62 1.21 6.75
CA ALA A 38 28.02 2.57 6.38
C ALA A 38 26.88 3.31 5.67
N LEU A 39 26.17 2.61 4.78
CA LEU A 39 24.97 3.12 4.09
C LEU A 39 23.88 3.51 5.09
N ASP A 40 23.54 2.64 6.06
CA ASP A 40 22.54 2.93 7.09
C ASP A 40 22.93 4.18 7.92
N ARG A 41 24.18 4.30 8.34
CA ARG A 41 24.68 5.48 9.06
C ARG A 41 24.55 6.74 8.23
N LEU A 42 24.93 6.70 6.95
CA LEU A 42 24.81 7.83 6.03
C LEU A 42 23.36 8.25 5.84
N LEU A 43 22.46 7.29 5.63
CA LEU A 43 21.03 7.58 5.45
C LEU A 43 20.40 8.19 6.70
N ARG A 44 20.73 7.69 7.89
CA ARG A 44 20.25 8.26 9.16
C ARG A 44 20.78 9.65 9.41
N LEU A 45 21.95 10.01 8.85
CA LEU A 45 22.50 11.36 8.93
C LEU A 45 21.85 12.32 7.91
N LEU A 46 21.60 11.84 6.69
CA LEU A 46 21.13 12.67 5.58
C LEU A 46 19.62 12.77 5.43
N LYS A 47 18.89 11.76 5.91
CA LYS A 47 17.42 11.70 5.76
C LYS A 47 16.73 12.14 7.04
N PRO A 48 15.57 12.80 6.93
CA PRO A 48 14.79 13.18 8.11
C PRO A 48 14.43 11.96 8.97
N LYS A 49 14.52 12.12 10.29
CA LYS A 49 14.22 11.04 11.25
C LYS A 49 12.84 10.44 11.05
N HIS A 50 11.82 11.27 10.81
CA HIS A 50 10.45 10.81 10.58
C HIS A 50 10.32 9.90 9.37
N LEU A 51 11.10 10.11 8.30
CA LEU A 51 11.12 9.21 7.15
C LEU A 51 11.77 7.86 7.51
N ILE A 52 12.88 7.88 8.24
CA ILE A 52 13.54 6.63 8.71
C ILE A 52 12.62 5.86 9.64
N ASP A 53 11.94 6.54 10.57
CA ASP A 53 11.00 5.91 11.50
C ASP A 53 9.79 5.29 10.75
N THR A 54 9.36 5.87 9.63
CA THR A 54 8.27 5.34 8.80
C THR A 54 8.66 4.05 8.08
N VAL A 55 9.90 3.96 7.58
CA VAL A 55 10.38 2.76 6.87
C VAL A 55 10.98 1.69 7.81
N GLY A 56 11.34 2.07 9.03
CA GLY A 56 11.91 1.20 10.07
C GLY A 56 13.35 0.81 9.79
N LEU A 57 13.59 -0.14 8.89
CA LEU A 57 14.93 -0.63 8.54
C LEU A 57 15.33 -0.15 7.14
N THR A 58 16.36 0.69 7.06
CA THR A 58 16.83 1.27 5.79
C THR A 58 17.27 0.22 4.78
N GLN A 59 17.78 -0.92 5.23
CA GLN A 59 18.18 -2.02 4.35
C GLN A 59 17.04 -2.54 3.46
N HIS A 60 15.79 -2.46 3.91
CA HIS A 60 14.64 -2.93 3.14
C HIS A 60 14.31 -2.01 1.95
N ILE A 61 14.66 -0.72 2.03
CA ILE A 61 14.44 0.25 0.95
C ILE A 61 15.69 0.49 0.09
N THR A 62 16.86 0.08 0.56
CA THR A 62 18.14 0.27 -0.15
C THR A 62 18.57 -0.97 -0.94
N ALA A 63 18.04 -2.13 -0.63
CA ALA A 63 18.21 -3.33 -1.44
C ALA A 63 17.20 -3.34 -2.61
N PRO A 64 17.53 -3.93 -3.75
CA PRO A 64 16.55 -4.27 -4.76
C PRO A 64 15.46 -5.15 -4.19
N TYR A 65 14.24 -4.96 -4.64
CA TYR A 65 13.14 -5.88 -4.38
C TYR A 65 12.45 -6.22 -5.70
N LEU A 66 12.78 -7.37 -6.24
CA LEU A 66 12.43 -7.83 -7.58
C LEU A 66 11.54 -9.10 -7.51
N PRO A 67 10.99 -9.60 -8.63
CA PRO A 67 10.13 -10.80 -8.60
C PRO A 67 10.74 -12.00 -7.89
N ILE A 68 12.05 -12.24 -8.02
CA ILE A 68 12.75 -13.31 -7.30
C ILE A 68 12.74 -13.12 -5.77
N ASP A 69 12.83 -11.88 -5.29
CA ASP A 69 12.80 -11.58 -3.85
C ASP A 69 11.37 -11.79 -3.31
N TYR A 70 10.37 -11.33 -4.05
CA TYR A 70 8.98 -11.59 -3.74
C TYR A 70 8.66 -13.09 -3.73
N LYS A 71 9.15 -13.84 -4.73
CA LYS A 71 8.99 -15.30 -4.79
C LYS A 71 9.57 -16.00 -3.58
N ARG A 72 10.71 -15.53 -3.09
CA ARG A 72 11.32 -16.03 -1.85
C ARG A 72 10.44 -15.75 -0.64
N ASP A 73 9.88 -14.55 -0.54
CA ASP A 73 9.08 -14.12 0.61
C ASP A 73 7.73 -14.86 0.69
N ILE A 74 7.07 -15.19 -0.43
CA ILE A 74 5.81 -15.96 -0.42
C ILE A 74 6.00 -17.43 -0.04
N GLY A 75 7.22 -17.99 -0.18
CA GLY A 75 7.50 -19.41 0.11
C GLY A 75 6.64 -20.36 -0.74
N GLU A 76 5.93 -21.26 -0.08
CA GLU A 76 5.10 -22.29 -0.72
C GLU A 76 3.69 -21.81 -1.14
N TYR A 77 3.31 -20.57 -0.80
CA TYR A 77 1.98 -20.08 -1.18
C TYR A 77 1.83 -19.90 -2.70
N ALA A 78 0.67 -20.30 -3.22
CA ALA A 78 0.33 -20.19 -4.64
C ALA A 78 -0.24 -18.80 -4.97
N VAL A 79 0.64 -17.79 -5.04
CA VAL A 79 0.27 -16.47 -5.56
C VAL A 79 0.31 -16.50 -7.08
N GLU A 80 -0.86 -16.41 -7.71
CA GLU A 80 -0.97 -16.50 -9.18
C GLU A 80 -0.65 -15.21 -9.88
N GLN A 81 -1.12 -14.10 -9.32
CA GLN A 81 -0.95 -12.78 -9.90
C GLN A 81 -0.61 -11.76 -8.82
N VAL A 82 0.11 -10.74 -9.24
CA VAL A 82 0.45 -9.59 -8.39
C VAL A 82 0.04 -8.28 -9.06
N VAL A 83 -0.36 -7.31 -8.25
CA VAL A 83 -0.61 -5.93 -8.68
C VAL A 83 0.55 -5.08 -8.17
N HIS A 84 1.34 -4.55 -9.09
CA HIS A 84 2.37 -3.57 -8.72
C HIS A 84 1.72 -2.21 -8.48
N VAL A 85 2.01 -1.62 -7.34
CA VAL A 85 1.64 -0.23 -7.02
C VAL A 85 2.92 0.61 -7.00
N GLU A 86 2.87 1.81 -7.53
CA GLU A 86 4.02 2.72 -7.66
C GLU A 86 4.92 2.72 -6.40
N ALA A 87 6.23 2.77 -6.61
CA ALA A 87 7.22 2.51 -5.56
C ALA A 87 8.22 3.66 -5.37
N GLY A 88 7.77 4.89 -5.46
CA GLY A 88 8.59 6.06 -5.17
C GLY A 88 9.64 6.37 -6.24
N TRP A 89 9.28 6.27 -7.51
CA TRP A 89 10.10 6.71 -8.63
C TRP A 89 10.43 8.21 -8.52
N HIS A 90 11.72 8.58 -8.56
CA HIS A 90 12.15 9.93 -8.28
C HIS A 90 12.10 10.90 -9.48
N GLU A 91 11.97 10.40 -10.69
CA GLU A 91 11.80 11.23 -11.88
C GLU A 91 10.31 11.60 -12.04
N LYS A 92 9.86 12.59 -11.26
CA LYS A 92 8.44 13.00 -11.20
C LYS A 92 8.08 14.17 -12.12
N ARG A 93 9.04 14.69 -12.94
CA ARG A 93 8.78 15.80 -13.85
C ARG A 93 8.24 15.32 -15.20
N GLY A 94 7.29 16.08 -15.75
CA GLY A 94 6.70 15.79 -17.06
C GLY A 94 6.15 14.37 -17.15
N LEU A 95 6.59 13.59 -18.11
CA LEU A 95 6.19 12.20 -18.33
C LEU A 95 7.12 11.17 -17.65
N GLY A 96 8.10 11.63 -16.88
CA GLY A 96 9.06 10.77 -16.18
C GLY A 96 8.47 9.63 -15.36
N PRO A 97 7.32 9.80 -14.66
CA PRO A 97 6.69 8.70 -13.93
C PRO A 97 6.35 7.47 -14.79
N ALA A 98 6.08 7.63 -16.08
CA ALA A 98 5.79 6.51 -16.97
C ALA A 98 6.99 5.56 -17.17
N ASN A 99 8.22 6.02 -16.89
CA ASN A 99 9.41 5.18 -16.92
C ASN A 99 9.37 4.08 -15.86
N GLU A 100 8.72 4.31 -14.70
CA GLU A 100 8.47 3.24 -13.72
C GLU A 100 7.58 2.15 -14.32
N THR A 101 6.48 2.53 -14.97
CA THR A 101 5.59 1.59 -15.65
C THR A 101 6.33 0.76 -16.70
N ALA A 102 7.19 1.40 -17.51
CA ALA A 102 8.01 0.72 -18.50
C ALA A 102 9.06 -0.23 -17.86
N PHE A 103 9.63 0.14 -16.71
CA PHE A 103 10.54 -0.70 -15.95
C PHE A 103 9.82 -1.94 -15.41
N ILE A 104 8.69 -1.76 -14.74
CA ILE A 104 7.90 -2.86 -14.15
C ILE A 104 7.40 -3.83 -15.21
N GLN A 105 6.96 -3.33 -16.38
CA GLN A 105 6.51 -4.17 -17.48
C GLN A 105 7.60 -5.14 -17.99
N LYS A 106 8.87 -4.79 -17.83
CA LYS A 106 10.03 -5.59 -18.29
C LYS A 106 10.55 -6.57 -17.24
N LEU A 107 10.09 -6.49 -16.00
CA LEU A 107 10.56 -7.39 -14.95
C LEU A 107 10.17 -8.85 -15.23
N PRO A 108 11.05 -9.82 -14.88
CA PRO A 108 10.89 -11.22 -15.27
C PRO A 108 9.94 -11.98 -14.34
N PHE A 109 8.71 -11.51 -14.12
CA PHE A 109 7.73 -12.19 -13.26
C PHE A 109 7.48 -13.64 -13.67
N ALA A 110 7.36 -13.89 -14.98
CA ALA A 110 7.09 -15.24 -15.49
C ALA A 110 8.23 -16.24 -15.21
N ALA A 111 9.47 -15.77 -15.15
CA ALA A 111 10.62 -16.61 -14.79
C ALA A 111 10.53 -17.15 -13.35
N GLU A 112 9.85 -16.42 -12.48
CA GLU A 112 9.62 -16.78 -11.08
C GLU A 112 8.27 -17.52 -10.86
N GLY A 113 7.57 -17.88 -11.93
CA GLY A 113 6.25 -18.51 -11.86
C GLY A 113 5.15 -17.56 -11.39
N LEU A 114 5.37 -16.24 -11.51
CA LEU A 114 4.44 -15.18 -11.15
C LEU A 114 3.86 -14.53 -12.39
N LYS A 115 2.67 -13.96 -12.29
CA LYS A 115 2.07 -13.15 -13.36
C LYS A 115 1.88 -11.72 -12.86
N LEU A 116 2.48 -10.74 -13.58
CA LEU A 116 2.10 -9.35 -13.40
C LEU A 116 0.67 -9.17 -13.94
N GLY A 117 -0.29 -9.01 -13.04
CA GLY A 117 -1.70 -8.83 -13.37
C GLY A 117 -2.01 -7.40 -13.76
N ALA A 118 -1.63 -6.44 -12.92
CA ALA A 118 -1.88 -5.02 -13.13
C ALA A 118 -0.72 -4.14 -12.63
N ILE A 119 -0.72 -2.91 -13.13
CA ILE A 119 0.10 -1.80 -12.65
C ILE A 119 -0.83 -0.66 -12.22
N VAL A 120 -0.64 -0.18 -10.99
CA VAL A 120 -1.19 1.07 -10.47
C VAL A 120 -0.05 2.07 -10.43
N ALA A 121 -0.07 3.04 -11.34
CA ALA A 121 1.04 3.95 -11.56
C ALA A 121 0.88 5.25 -10.76
N TYR A 122 1.99 5.98 -10.57
CA TYR A 122 1.94 7.32 -9.98
C TYR A 122 1.49 8.36 -11.00
N ALA A 123 0.47 9.14 -10.66
CA ALA A 123 0.19 10.41 -11.34
C ALA A 123 -0.52 11.38 -10.40
N ASP A 124 -0.22 12.68 -10.52
CA ASP A 124 -0.89 13.74 -9.77
C ASP A 124 -1.96 14.41 -10.67
N PRO A 125 -3.26 14.24 -10.36
CA PRO A 125 -4.34 14.84 -11.14
C PRO A 125 -4.28 16.37 -11.26
N ARG A 126 -3.57 17.05 -10.37
CA ARG A 126 -3.42 18.51 -10.39
C ARG A 126 -2.48 19.04 -11.47
N LEU A 127 -1.69 18.17 -12.09
CA LEU A 127 -0.68 18.59 -13.08
C LEU A 127 -1.34 18.87 -14.43
N PRO A 128 -0.91 19.94 -15.15
CA PRO A 128 -1.51 20.32 -16.43
C PRO A 128 -1.32 19.26 -17.53
N HIS A 129 -0.30 18.39 -17.40
CA HIS A 129 -0.01 17.31 -18.35
C HIS A 129 -0.56 15.96 -17.87
N PHE A 130 -1.49 15.92 -16.90
CA PHE A 130 -2.01 14.68 -16.30
C PHE A 130 -2.58 13.72 -17.36
N SER A 131 -3.46 14.20 -18.25
CA SER A 131 -4.04 13.37 -19.31
C SER A 131 -2.98 12.81 -20.28
N GLN A 132 -1.94 13.59 -20.57
CA GLN A 132 -0.82 13.13 -21.38
C GLN A 132 0.02 12.06 -20.66
N LEU A 133 0.20 12.22 -19.34
CA LEU A 133 0.88 11.22 -18.52
C LEU A 133 0.09 9.90 -18.45
N LEU A 134 -1.25 9.95 -18.30
CA LEU A 134 -2.08 8.75 -18.36
C LEU A 134 -1.89 7.99 -19.67
N LYS A 135 -1.93 8.71 -20.81
CA LYS A 135 -1.69 8.12 -22.11
C LYS A 135 -0.29 7.48 -22.21
N GLN A 136 0.74 8.17 -21.70
CA GLN A 136 2.11 7.64 -21.70
C GLN A 136 2.23 6.35 -20.85
N HIS A 137 1.57 6.27 -19.70
CA HIS A 137 1.51 5.03 -18.92
C HIS A 137 0.84 3.89 -19.71
N GLN A 138 -0.26 4.17 -20.43
CA GLN A 138 -0.96 3.17 -21.27
C GLN A 138 -0.08 2.69 -22.43
N GLU A 139 0.72 3.58 -23.03
CA GLU A 139 1.69 3.23 -24.08
C GLU A 139 2.85 2.37 -23.54
N CYS A 140 3.26 2.59 -22.30
CA CYS A 140 4.31 1.80 -21.63
C CYS A 140 3.86 0.39 -21.25
N SER A 141 2.57 0.18 -20.94
CA SER A 141 2.08 -1.12 -20.52
C SER A 141 0.56 -1.29 -20.74
N ASN A 142 0.18 -2.41 -21.33
CA ASN A 142 -1.21 -2.84 -21.42
C ASN A 142 -1.75 -3.38 -20.06
N LYS A 143 -0.91 -3.42 -19.03
CA LYS A 143 -1.26 -3.82 -17.66
C LYS A 143 -1.65 -2.63 -16.78
N LEU A 144 -1.59 -1.39 -17.27
CA LEU A 144 -2.11 -0.26 -16.51
C LEU A 144 -3.60 -0.46 -16.21
N ARG A 145 -3.96 -0.37 -14.94
CA ARG A 145 -5.36 -0.46 -14.48
C ARG A 145 -5.79 0.71 -13.63
N GLY A 146 -4.87 1.36 -12.98
CA GLY A 146 -5.18 2.45 -12.08
C GLY A 146 -4.03 3.41 -11.85
N ILE A 147 -4.35 4.44 -11.09
CA ILE A 147 -3.40 5.47 -10.64
C ILE A 147 -3.47 5.57 -9.11
N ARG A 148 -2.33 5.78 -8.48
CA ARG A 148 -2.25 6.17 -7.08
C ARG A 148 -1.70 7.59 -6.94
N TYR A 149 -2.29 8.34 -6.02
CA TYR A 149 -1.69 9.53 -5.45
C TYR A 149 -1.74 9.44 -3.92
N MET A 150 -0.57 9.52 -3.28
CA MET A 150 -0.45 9.46 -1.82
C MET A 150 -0.76 10.84 -1.23
N ALA A 151 -1.88 10.98 -0.52
CA ALA A 151 -2.31 12.23 0.10
C ALA A 151 -2.14 12.25 1.63
N ALA A 152 -1.52 11.23 2.20
CA ALA A 152 -1.35 11.09 3.63
C ALA A 152 -0.49 12.21 4.22
N THR A 153 -1.04 12.98 5.16
CA THR A 153 -0.39 14.06 5.92
C THR A 153 -0.76 13.96 7.41
N HIS A 154 0.09 14.47 8.28
CA HIS A 154 -0.12 14.46 9.73
C HIS A 154 0.51 15.69 10.38
N ASP A 155 -0.13 16.24 11.44
CA ASP A 155 0.32 17.43 12.15
C ASP A 155 1.48 17.17 13.14
N ASP A 156 1.76 15.91 13.47
CA ASP A 156 2.94 15.54 14.24
C ASP A 156 4.16 15.53 13.33
N LEU A 157 5.10 16.46 13.55
CA LEU A 157 6.34 16.59 12.77
C LEU A 157 7.25 15.35 12.83
N GLY A 158 7.00 14.44 13.74
CA GLY A 158 7.68 13.15 13.82
C GLY A 158 7.07 12.06 12.93
N ILE A 159 5.99 12.37 12.18
CA ILE A 159 5.34 11.48 11.23
C ILE A 159 5.58 11.99 9.81
N HIS A 160 5.83 11.08 8.88
CA HIS A 160 6.16 11.47 7.51
C HIS A 160 4.90 11.87 6.72
N ASN A 161 4.97 13.04 6.09
CA ASN A 161 3.95 13.53 5.17
C ASN A 161 4.31 13.12 3.73
N TRP A 162 3.43 12.39 3.08
CA TRP A 162 3.58 11.93 1.70
C TRP A 162 3.11 12.98 0.69
N SER A 163 2.23 13.87 1.11
CA SER A 163 1.85 15.08 0.37
C SER A 163 2.38 16.33 1.09
N LYS A 164 2.65 17.37 0.32
CA LYS A 164 2.98 18.71 0.86
C LYS A 164 1.76 19.51 1.31
N GLU A 165 0.60 19.15 0.78
CA GLU A 165 -0.66 19.83 1.01
C GLU A 165 -1.64 18.89 1.70
N GLN A 166 -2.40 19.43 2.63
CA GLN A 166 -3.52 18.73 3.27
C GLN A 166 -4.75 18.77 2.35
N HIS A 167 -5.69 17.85 2.59
CA HIS A 167 -7.00 17.80 1.91
C HIS A 167 -6.91 17.81 0.39
N VAL A 168 -5.91 17.11 -0.18
CA VAL A 168 -5.66 17.11 -1.63
C VAL A 168 -6.86 16.59 -2.42
N TYR A 169 -7.52 15.54 -1.94
CA TYR A 169 -8.62 14.91 -2.66
C TYR A 169 -9.89 15.77 -2.75
N THR A 170 -9.98 16.84 -1.96
CA THR A 170 -11.10 17.79 -1.99
C THR A 170 -10.81 19.07 -2.78
N GLN A 171 -9.54 19.25 -3.22
CA GLN A 171 -9.15 20.45 -3.94
C GLN A 171 -9.76 20.49 -5.35
N LYS A 172 -10.30 21.63 -5.74
CA LYS A 172 -10.92 21.83 -7.07
C LYS A 172 -10.00 21.37 -8.22
N LYS A 173 -8.70 21.69 -8.11
CA LYS A 173 -7.72 21.32 -9.13
C LYS A 173 -7.50 19.81 -9.24
N PHE A 174 -7.56 19.09 -8.10
CA PHE A 174 -7.50 17.64 -8.06
C PHE A 174 -8.74 17.03 -8.69
N LEU A 175 -9.92 17.50 -8.31
CA LEU A 175 -11.22 17.03 -8.83
C LEU A 175 -11.32 17.21 -10.36
N THR A 176 -10.91 18.38 -10.87
CA THR A 176 -10.88 18.63 -12.32
C THR A 176 -9.99 17.64 -13.07
N GLY A 177 -8.79 17.34 -12.54
CA GLY A 177 -7.92 16.32 -13.16
C GLY A 177 -8.47 14.91 -12.99
N PHE A 178 -9.10 14.62 -11.86
CA PHE A 178 -9.71 13.32 -11.58
C PHE A 178 -10.82 12.94 -12.57
N GLU A 179 -11.55 13.92 -13.11
CA GLU A 179 -12.52 13.71 -14.21
C GLU A 179 -11.86 13.01 -15.41
N ALA A 180 -10.63 13.39 -15.77
CA ALA A 180 -9.93 12.77 -16.88
C ALA A 180 -9.53 11.29 -16.60
N LEU A 181 -9.28 10.94 -15.34
CA LEU A 181 -9.08 9.54 -14.92
C LEU A 181 -10.40 8.76 -15.02
N ALA A 182 -11.48 9.32 -14.48
CA ALA A 182 -12.81 8.71 -14.49
C ALA A 182 -13.27 8.37 -15.92
N GLN A 183 -13.05 9.29 -16.87
CA GLN A 183 -13.40 9.11 -18.29
C GLN A 183 -12.60 7.97 -18.98
N GLN A 184 -11.43 7.59 -18.45
CA GLN A 184 -10.59 6.53 -19.01
C GLN A 184 -10.84 5.16 -18.38
N ASN A 185 -11.85 5.02 -17.52
CA ASN A 185 -12.16 3.77 -16.81
C ASN A 185 -10.93 3.17 -16.07
N LEU A 186 -10.08 4.05 -15.53
CA LEU A 186 -8.99 3.69 -14.64
C LEU A 186 -9.47 3.67 -13.19
N THR A 187 -8.92 2.78 -12.37
CA THR A 187 -9.17 2.76 -10.93
C THR A 187 -8.31 3.81 -10.23
N PHE A 188 -8.72 4.19 -9.03
CA PHE A 188 -7.93 5.08 -8.20
C PHE A 188 -7.61 4.43 -6.85
N ASP A 189 -6.31 4.30 -6.54
CA ASP A 189 -5.84 3.86 -5.24
C ASP A 189 -5.64 5.08 -4.34
N ALA A 190 -6.51 5.22 -3.33
CA ALA A 190 -6.46 6.32 -2.37
C ALA A 190 -5.65 5.92 -1.15
N TRP A 191 -4.59 6.66 -0.85
CA TRP A 191 -3.86 6.47 0.40
C TRP A 191 -3.78 7.74 1.22
N VAL A 192 -4.36 7.65 2.41
CA VAL A 192 -4.44 8.69 3.44
C VAL A 192 -4.13 8.10 4.81
N TYR A 193 -3.89 8.93 5.81
CA TYR A 193 -4.00 8.54 7.21
C TYR A 193 -5.47 8.61 7.66
N SER A 194 -5.84 7.83 8.66
CA SER A 194 -7.25 7.61 9.04
C SER A 194 -8.03 8.89 9.36
N HIS A 195 -7.38 9.90 9.93
CA HIS A 195 -8.03 11.19 10.22
C HIS A 195 -8.40 12.00 8.95
N GLN A 196 -7.98 11.54 7.77
CA GLN A 196 -8.30 12.13 6.46
C GLN A 196 -9.38 11.34 5.69
N LEU A 197 -10.06 10.37 6.33
CA LEU A 197 -11.09 9.56 5.67
C LEU A 197 -12.24 10.39 5.10
N ASP A 198 -12.55 11.55 5.68
CA ASP A 198 -13.52 12.48 5.12
C ASP A 198 -13.18 12.94 3.69
N ASP A 199 -11.90 13.09 3.36
CA ASP A 199 -11.47 13.45 2.01
C ASP A 199 -11.76 12.33 1.00
N VAL A 200 -11.61 11.06 1.41
CA VAL A 200 -11.92 9.90 0.57
C VAL A 200 -13.43 9.75 0.38
N ILE A 201 -14.21 9.93 1.46
CA ILE A 201 -15.67 9.93 1.42
C ILE A 201 -16.18 11.02 0.47
N TYR A 202 -15.61 12.22 0.57
CA TYR A 202 -15.95 13.32 -0.32
C TYR A 202 -15.66 12.98 -1.78
N LEU A 203 -14.44 12.50 -2.09
CA LEU A 203 -14.04 12.10 -3.44
C LEU A 203 -14.96 11.02 -4.01
N ALA A 204 -15.27 10.00 -3.22
CA ALA A 204 -16.12 8.89 -3.63
C ALA A 204 -17.55 9.36 -3.97
N LYS A 205 -18.09 10.30 -3.18
CA LYS A 205 -19.41 10.90 -3.43
C LYS A 205 -19.43 11.81 -4.67
N GLN A 206 -18.30 12.48 -4.99
CA GLN A 206 -18.18 13.30 -6.21
C GLN A 206 -18.09 12.46 -7.48
N PHE A 207 -17.53 11.25 -7.41
CA PHE A 207 -17.32 10.37 -8.56
C PHE A 207 -17.89 8.97 -8.31
N PRO A 208 -19.21 8.83 -8.17
CA PRO A 208 -19.84 7.57 -7.76
C PRO A 208 -19.67 6.42 -8.75
N GLU A 209 -19.37 6.72 -10.03
CA GLU A 209 -19.13 5.71 -11.07
C GLU A 209 -17.64 5.30 -11.18
N THR A 210 -16.75 5.97 -10.46
CA THR A 210 -15.31 5.64 -10.51
C THR A 210 -14.96 4.63 -9.42
N SER A 211 -14.33 3.55 -9.81
CA SER A 211 -13.83 2.53 -8.86
C SER A 211 -12.66 3.08 -8.06
N ILE A 212 -12.84 3.24 -6.76
CA ILE A 212 -11.82 3.69 -5.81
C ILE A 212 -11.49 2.54 -4.87
N VAL A 213 -10.22 2.37 -4.56
CA VAL A 213 -9.79 1.46 -3.48
C VAL A 213 -9.01 2.24 -2.43
N LEU A 214 -9.40 2.06 -1.17
CA LEU A 214 -8.69 2.60 -0.02
C LEU A 214 -7.52 1.69 0.34
N ASP A 215 -6.29 2.19 0.27
CA ASP A 215 -5.09 1.45 0.68
C ASP A 215 -5.00 1.34 2.21
N HIS A 216 -4.56 0.17 2.69
CA HIS A 216 -4.05 -0.05 4.07
C HIS A 216 -5.06 0.35 5.16
N PHE A 217 -6.37 0.16 4.92
CA PHE A 217 -7.43 0.57 5.85
C PHE A 217 -7.24 2.02 6.34
N ALA A 218 -6.79 2.92 5.45
CA ALA A 218 -6.46 4.32 5.77
C ALA A 218 -5.38 4.49 6.84
N THR A 219 -4.54 3.50 7.08
CA THR A 219 -3.35 3.59 7.95
C THR A 219 -3.62 4.38 9.25
N PRO A 220 -4.29 3.78 10.26
CA PRO A 220 -4.57 4.46 11.54
C PRO A 220 -3.27 4.65 12.35
N VAL A 221 -2.68 5.82 12.20
CA VAL A 221 -1.36 6.19 12.74
C VAL A 221 -1.36 6.04 14.27
N GLY A 222 -0.45 5.21 14.80
CA GLY A 222 -0.32 5.02 16.24
C GLY A 222 -1.37 4.08 16.88
N ALA A 223 -2.17 3.37 16.08
CA ALA A 223 -3.20 2.45 16.59
C ALA A 223 -2.66 1.39 17.55
N PHE A 224 -1.42 0.95 17.36
CA PHE A 224 -0.80 -0.14 18.13
C PHE A 224 0.38 0.32 19.02
N GLY A 225 0.66 1.60 19.09
CA GLY A 225 1.73 2.13 19.92
C GLY A 225 2.15 3.55 19.57
N ALA A 226 2.92 4.15 20.45
CA ALA A 226 3.40 5.51 20.31
C ALA A 226 4.30 5.70 19.08
N VAL A 227 4.00 6.74 18.31
CA VAL A 227 4.77 7.14 17.10
C VAL A 227 5.01 8.63 17.06
N GLY A 228 5.88 9.07 16.17
CA GLY A 228 6.20 10.48 16.01
C GLY A 228 6.75 11.12 17.28
N GLN A 229 6.46 12.40 17.46
CA GLN A 229 6.87 13.17 18.65
C GLN A 229 5.82 13.16 19.76
N LYS A 230 4.53 13.15 19.40
CA LYS A 230 3.42 13.34 20.35
C LYS A 230 2.22 12.41 20.15
N THR A 231 2.21 11.56 19.13
CA THR A 231 1.03 10.77 18.73
C THR A 231 0.96 9.44 19.47
N ALA A 232 -0.22 9.07 19.95
CA ALA A 232 -0.56 7.79 20.58
C ALA A 232 0.31 7.43 21.81
N ARG A 233 0.62 8.44 22.64
CA ARG A 233 1.48 8.29 23.83
C ARG A 233 0.79 7.55 24.98
N THR A 234 -0.54 7.56 25.00
CA THR A 234 -1.36 6.91 26.01
C THR A 234 -2.32 5.90 25.38
N THR A 235 -2.76 4.91 26.17
CA THR A 235 -3.77 3.94 25.74
C THR A 235 -5.07 4.64 25.34
N ASN A 236 -5.46 5.70 26.03
CA ASN A 236 -6.66 6.47 25.70
C ASN A 236 -6.56 7.15 24.33
N GLU A 237 -5.40 7.72 23.97
CA GLU A 237 -5.18 8.27 22.63
C GLU A 237 -5.26 7.19 21.55
N GLN A 238 -4.67 6.02 21.79
CA GLN A 238 -4.75 4.88 20.86
C GLN A 238 -6.21 4.43 20.67
N GLN A 239 -6.98 4.35 21.75
CA GLN A 239 -8.40 4.01 21.68
C GLN A 239 -9.21 5.06 20.90
N HIS A 240 -8.93 6.34 21.07
CA HIS A 240 -9.60 7.41 20.31
C HIS A 240 -9.27 7.32 18.81
N ILE A 241 -8.01 7.02 18.44
CA ILE A 241 -7.61 6.81 17.05
C ILE A 241 -8.39 5.64 16.44
N LEU A 242 -8.46 4.52 17.15
CA LEU A 242 -9.18 3.33 16.68
C LEU A 242 -10.70 3.57 16.60
N GLN A 243 -11.29 4.28 17.57
CA GLN A 243 -12.72 4.61 17.54
C GLN A 243 -13.07 5.53 16.36
N TYR A 244 -12.28 6.59 16.16
CA TYR A 244 -12.46 7.47 15.00
C TYR A 244 -12.34 6.69 13.67
N TRP A 245 -11.31 5.85 13.56
CA TRP A 245 -11.12 4.99 12.39
C TRP A 245 -12.31 4.06 12.17
N HIS A 246 -12.79 3.41 13.24
CA HIS A 246 -13.94 2.51 13.21
C HIS A 246 -15.19 3.22 12.64
N ASP A 247 -15.54 4.38 13.20
CA ASP A 247 -16.71 5.14 12.79
C ASP A 247 -16.60 5.61 11.32
N LYS A 248 -15.42 6.08 10.92
CA LYS A 248 -15.18 6.57 9.56
C LYS A 248 -15.09 5.46 8.51
N MET A 249 -14.60 4.29 8.85
CA MET A 249 -14.66 3.12 7.97
C MET A 249 -16.11 2.67 7.73
N ALA A 250 -16.95 2.69 8.75
CA ALA A 250 -18.38 2.41 8.61
C ALA A 250 -19.05 3.44 7.68
N GLU A 251 -18.78 4.74 7.86
CA GLU A 251 -19.31 5.81 6.97
C GLU A 251 -18.81 5.62 5.52
N LEU A 252 -17.52 5.35 5.31
CA LEU A 252 -16.98 5.13 3.96
C LEU A 252 -17.59 3.91 3.27
N SER A 253 -17.97 2.88 4.02
CA SER A 253 -18.60 1.67 3.49
C SER A 253 -19.94 1.92 2.79
N GLU A 254 -20.59 3.05 3.08
CA GLU A 254 -21.82 3.49 2.38
C GLU A 254 -21.53 3.91 0.93
N CYS A 255 -20.30 4.28 0.59
CA CYS A 255 -19.88 4.57 -0.78
C CYS A 255 -19.66 3.24 -1.54
N LYS A 256 -20.62 2.86 -2.38
CA LYS A 256 -20.63 1.54 -3.04
C LYS A 256 -19.55 1.38 -4.11
N ASN A 257 -18.99 2.47 -4.60
CA ASN A 257 -17.85 2.53 -5.52
C ASN A 257 -16.49 2.39 -4.82
N VAL A 258 -16.47 2.21 -3.49
CA VAL A 258 -15.23 2.05 -2.72
C VAL A 258 -15.04 0.62 -2.26
N MET A 259 -13.86 0.09 -2.55
CA MET A 259 -13.30 -1.12 -1.95
C MET A 259 -12.16 -0.75 -1.01
N THR A 260 -11.65 -1.70 -0.21
CA THR A 260 -10.49 -1.47 0.63
C THR A 260 -9.50 -2.64 0.62
N LYS A 261 -8.22 -2.34 0.84
CA LYS A 261 -7.15 -3.33 0.92
C LYS A 261 -6.82 -3.68 2.36
N MET A 262 -6.93 -4.95 2.68
CA MET A 262 -6.41 -5.56 3.90
C MET A 262 -4.89 -5.70 3.74
N SER A 263 -4.17 -4.62 4.07
CA SER A 263 -2.73 -4.47 3.82
C SER A 263 -2.13 -3.38 4.69
N GLY A 264 -0.80 -3.28 4.73
CA GLY A 264 -0.08 -2.20 5.40
C GLY A 264 -0.26 -2.17 6.92
N LEU A 265 -0.82 -3.24 7.52
CA LEU A 265 -1.19 -3.28 8.93
C LEU A 265 0.01 -3.56 9.85
N PHE A 266 1.20 -3.79 9.28
CA PHE A 266 2.45 -3.98 10.02
C PHE A 266 3.51 -2.91 9.73
N MET A 267 3.13 -1.81 9.08
CA MET A 267 4.02 -0.65 8.94
C MET A 267 4.38 -0.04 10.30
N PRO A 268 5.62 0.44 10.49
CA PRO A 268 6.07 1.08 11.74
C PRO A 268 5.19 2.26 12.19
N VAL A 269 4.61 2.99 11.26
CA VAL A 269 3.77 4.17 11.53
C VAL A 269 2.49 3.84 12.31
N LEU A 270 2.04 2.57 12.31
CA LEU A 270 0.92 2.13 13.16
C LEU A 270 1.33 1.90 14.63
N GLY A 271 2.63 1.97 14.93
CA GLY A 271 3.16 1.78 16.29
C GLY A 271 3.85 0.44 16.54
N HIS A 272 3.94 -0.42 15.53
CA HIS A 272 4.68 -1.67 15.64
C HIS A 272 6.18 -1.43 15.82
N SER A 273 6.81 -2.28 16.64
CA SER A 273 8.22 -2.12 17.00
C SER A 273 9.01 -3.44 17.01
N TYR A 274 8.51 -4.49 16.35
CA TYR A 274 9.23 -5.78 16.26
C TYR A 274 10.63 -5.62 15.68
N TYR A 275 10.79 -4.80 14.64
CA TYR A 275 12.08 -4.52 14.02
C TYR A 275 13.11 -3.90 14.98
N LYS A 276 12.67 -3.17 16.03
CA LYS A 276 13.58 -2.59 17.03
C LYS A 276 14.22 -3.66 17.93
N LYS A 277 13.57 -4.80 18.05
CA LYS A 277 14.06 -5.99 18.79
C LYS A 277 14.73 -6.99 17.88
N ASN A 278 14.81 -6.72 16.56
CA ASN A 278 15.24 -7.67 15.53
C ASN A 278 14.40 -8.95 15.53
N GLU A 279 13.09 -8.80 15.73
CA GLU A 279 12.10 -9.87 15.75
C GLU A 279 11.06 -9.62 14.65
N LEU A 280 10.30 -10.67 14.32
CA LEU A 280 9.10 -10.58 13.49
C LEU A 280 7.90 -11.06 14.29
N ALA A 281 6.73 -10.50 14.01
CA ALA A 281 5.49 -10.98 14.60
C ALA A 281 5.21 -12.42 14.16
N ASN A 282 4.82 -13.29 15.09
CA ASN A 282 4.33 -14.62 14.78
C ASN A 282 2.83 -14.61 14.42
N THR A 283 2.31 -15.72 13.91
CA THR A 283 0.92 -15.83 13.44
C THR A 283 -0.10 -15.43 14.50
N ASN A 284 0.03 -15.88 15.73
CA ASN A 284 -0.90 -15.54 16.82
C ASN A 284 -0.85 -14.04 17.15
N GLN A 285 0.32 -13.43 17.16
CA GLN A 285 0.46 -11.99 17.38
C GLN A 285 -0.18 -11.20 16.23
N VAL A 286 -0.02 -11.64 15.00
CA VAL A 286 -0.68 -11.00 13.84
C VAL A 286 -2.20 -11.11 14.00
N ILE A 287 -2.74 -12.32 14.22
CA ILE A 287 -4.19 -12.55 14.40
C ILE A 287 -4.73 -11.65 15.51
N THR A 288 -4.14 -11.70 16.71
CA THR A 288 -4.62 -10.90 17.86
C THR A 288 -4.63 -9.40 17.56
N THR A 289 -3.64 -8.92 16.80
CA THR A 289 -3.51 -7.50 16.48
C THR A 289 -4.54 -7.04 15.43
N VAL A 290 -4.75 -7.82 14.37
CA VAL A 290 -5.52 -7.35 13.21
C VAL A 290 -6.97 -7.83 13.19
N ALA A 291 -7.31 -8.92 13.89
CA ALA A 291 -8.65 -9.51 13.82
C ALA A 291 -9.77 -8.50 14.11
N PRO A 292 -9.69 -7.65 15.17
CA PRO A 292 -10.76 -6.68 15.43
C PRO A 292 -10.97 -5.69 14.27
N MET A 293 -9.89 -5.27 13.61
CA MET A 293 -9.97 -4.36 12.47
C MET A 293 -10.53 -5.05 11.22
N VAL A 294 -10.02 -6.24 10.93
CA VAL A 294 -10.45 -7.01 9.73
C VAL A 294 -11.92 -7.38 9.85
N GLN A 295 -12.36 -7.87 11.01
CA GLN A 295 -13.76 -8.22 11.26
C GLN A 295 -14.67 -7.01 11.09
N HIS A 296 -14.33 -5.87 11.72
CA HIS A 296 -15.10 -4.63 11.54
C HIS A 296 -15.22 -4.22 10.06
N VAL A 297 -14.12 -4.28 9.31
CA VAL A 297 -14.13 -3.92 7.88
C VAL A 297 -14.98 -4.92 7.08
N LEU A 298 -14.89 -6.21 7.36
CA LEU A 298 -15.73 -7.22 6.71
C LEU A 298 -17.22 -7.04 7.04
N ASP A 299 -17.55 -6.66 8.27
CA ASP A 299 -18.93 -6.36 8.68
C ASP A 299 -19.49 -5.15 7.94
N CYS A 300 -18.71 -4.08 7.77
CA CYS A 300 -19.14 -2.84 7.13
C CYS A 300 -19.17 -2.95 5.59
N PHE A 301 -18.08 -3.44 4.98
CA PHE A 301 -17.92 -3.49 3.52
C PHE A 301 -18.50 -4.78 2.90
N GLY A 302 -18.65 -5.83 3.70
CA GLY A 302 -18.92 -7.17 3.21
C GLY A 302 -17.70 -7.81 2.54
N THR A 303 -17.70 -9.15 2.40
CA THR A 303 -16.56 -9.87 1.81
C THR A 303 -16.23 -9.47 0.36
N LYS A 304 -17.22 -8.94 -0.38
CA LYS A 304 -17.09 -8.56 -1.79
C LYS A 304 -16.35 -7.25 -2.04
N ARG A 305 -16.06 -6.44 -1.01
CA ARG A 305 -15.39 -5.14 -1.16
C ARG A 305 -14.12 -4.99 -0.33
N VAL A 306 -13.55 -6.12 0.12
CA VAL A 306 -12.25 -6.17 0.79
C VAL A 306 -11.33 -7.07 -0.02
N MET A 307 -10.08 -6.66 -0.27
CA MET A 307 -9.12 -7.50 -0.97
C MET A 307 -7.82 -7.66 -0.18
N PHE A 308 -7.26 -8.86 -0.25
CA PHE A 308 -5.94 -9.14 0.28
C PHE A 308 -4.87 -8.38 -0.49
N ALA A 309 -3.93 -7.83 0.23
CA ALA A 309 -2.76 -7.20 -0.31
C ALA A 309 -1.62 -7.23 0.73
N SER A 310 -0.40 -7.50 0.31
CA SER A 310 0.69 -7.67 1.27
C SER A 310 1.38 -6.38 1.67
N ASN A 311 1.40 -5.38 0.80
CA ASN A 311 2.24 -4.19 0.93
C ASN A 311 3.75 -4.52 1.01
N PHE A 312 4.18 -5.67 0.45
CA PHE A 312 5.58 -6.05 0.50
C PHE A 312 6.42 -5.28 -0.52
N PRO A 313 7.63 -4.87 -0.08
CA PRO A 313 8.33 -5.25 1.15
C PRO A 313 8.16 -4.27 2.33
N MET A 314 7.19 -3.35 2.33
CA MET A 314 7.07 -2.33 3.38
C MET A 314 6.73 -2.93 4.76
N ASP A 315 5.86 -3.93 4.83
CA ASP A 315 5.49 -4.62 6.08
C ASP A 315 6.56 -5.63 6.56
N ARG A 316 7.51 -5.99 5.68
CA ARG A 316 8.57 -6.98 5.94
C ARG A 316 9.42 -6.66 7.17
N VAL A 317 9.44 -5.41 7.58
CA VAL A 317 10.21 -5.00 8.76
C VAL A 317 9.68 -5.59 10.07
N ASN A 318 8.38 -5.91 10.12
CA ASN A 318 7.70 -6.37 11.33
C ASN A 318 7.05 -7.77 11.20
N VAL A 319 6.86 -8.27 9.97
CA VAL A 319 6.18 -9.56 9.74
C VAL A 319 6.71 -10.24 8.48
N SER A 320 6.75 -11.58 8.43
CA SER A 320 7.01 -12.30 7.18
C SER A 320 5.75 -12.38 6.33
N LEU A 321 5.92 -12.47 5.00
CA LEU A 321 4.78 -12.58 4.09
C LEU A 321 3.97 -13.87 4.33
N GLN A 322 4.67 -14.98 4.60
CA GLN A 322 4.02 -16.24 4.91
C GLN A 322 3.18 -16.16 6.19
N THR A 323 3.70 -15.53 7.24
CA THR A 323 2.97 -15.28 8.49
C THR A 323 1.74 -14.40 8.25
N LEU A 324 1.90 -13.35 7.43
CA LEU A 324 0.82 -12.42 7.09
C LEU A 324 -0.32 -13.15 6.35
N ILE A 325 0.00 -13.94 5.32
CA ILE A 325 -0.98 -14.73 4.55
C ILE A 325 -1.71 -15.71 5.47
N ALA A 326 -0.97 -16.48 6.30
CA ALA A 326 -1.55 -17.45 7.21
C ALA A 326 -2.52 -16.80 8.20
N ALA A 327 -2.09 -15.71 8.84
CA ALA A 327 -2.89 -15.01 9.84
C ALA A 327 -4.14 -14.35 9.22
N PHE A 328 -3.99 -13.66 8.10
CA PHE A 328 -5.10 -13.02 7.41
C PHE A 328 -6.13 -14.03 6.92
N ARG A 329 -5.67 -15.18 6.39
CA ARG A 329 -6.56 -16.28 6.01
C ARG A 329 -7.39 -16.75 7.20
N THR A 330 -6.75 -17.03 8.35
CA THR A 330 -7.46 -17.48 9.55
C THR A 330 -8.54 -16.49 9.98
N VAL A 331 -8.21 -15.19 10.02
CA VAL A 331 -9.20 -14.16 10.43
C VAL A 331 -10.37 -14.04 9.44
N VAL A 332 -10.10 -14.16 8.15
CA VAL A 332 -11.13 -14.04 7.10
C VAL A 332 -12.00 -15.30 7.04
N GLU A 333 -11.42 -16.49 7.25
CA GLU A 333 -12.13 -17.79 7.21
C GLU A 333 -13.25 -17.86 8.25
N ASP A 334 -13.09 -17.21 9.40
CA ASP A 334 -14.08 -17.15 10.46
C ASP A 334 -15.34 -16.35 10.08
N HIS A 335 -15.31 -15.54 9.02
CA HIS A 335 -16.42 -14.66 8.67
C HIS A 335 -17.55 -15.40 7.91
N ASN A 336 -17.24 -16.10 6.81
CA ASN A 336 -18.16 -16.98 6.08
C ASN A 336 -17.41 -17.87 5.09
N GLU A 337 -18.10 -18.89 4.53
CA GLU A 337 -17.53 -19.91 3.65
C GLU A 337 -16.88 -19.39 2.36
N ASN A 338 -17.32 -18.24 1.84
CA ASN A 338 -16.79 -17.64 0.60
C ASN A 338 -15.76 -16.53 0.87
N ALA A 339 -15.60 -16.10 2.13
CA ALA A 339 -14.80 -14.94 2.47
C ALA A 339 -13.35 -15.05 1.98
N VAL A 340 -12.73 -16.23 2.14
CA VAL A 340 -11.33 -16.44 1.69
C VAL A 340 -11.21 -16.28 0.18
N SER A 341 -12.09 -16.91 -0.59
CA SER A 341 -12.02 -16.81 -2.07
C SER A 341 -12.33 -15.41 -2.59
N ASP A 342 -13.28 -14.72 -1.95
CA ASP A 342 -13.59 -13.33 -2.28
C ASP A 342 -12.41 -12.42 -2.00
N VAL A 343 -11.91 -12.42 -0.76
CA VAL A 343 -10.88 -11.50 -0.29
C VAL A 343 -9.52 -11.77 -0.92
N PHE A 344 -9.15 -13.04 -1.07
CA PHE A 344 -7.82 -13.38 -1.58
C PHE A 344 -7.72 -13.50 -3.09
N TYR A 345 -8.87 -13.55 -3.81
CA TYR A 345 -8.82 -13.74 -5.25
C TYR A 345 -9.84 -12.90 -6.01
N HIS A 346 -11.14 -13.16 -5.84
CA HIS A 346 -12.18 -12.67 -6.75
C HIS A 346 -12.27 -11.15 -6.78
N ASN A 347 -12.14 -10.49 -5.64
CA ASN A 347 -12.28 -9.04 -5.55
C ASN A 347 -11.16 -8.30 -6.31
N ALA A 348 -9.90 -8.71 -6.12
CA ALA A 348 -8.78 -8.13 -6.86
C ALA A 348 -8.88 -8.44 -8.36
N HIS A 349 -9.28 -9.68 -8.72
CA HIS A 349 -9.49 -10.09 -10.10
C HIS A 349 -10.52 -9.21 -10.81
N GLN A 350 -11.66 -8.97 -10.17
CA GLN A 350 -12.74 -8.15 -10.73
C GLN A 350 -12.36 -6.66 -10.76
N PHE A 351 -11.85 -6.13 -9.67
CA PHE A 351 -11.54 -4.70 -9.53
C PHE A 351 -10.49 -4.23 -10.54
N TYR A 352 -9.40 -5.00 -10.68
CA TYR A 352 -8.32 -4.66 -11.62
C TYR A 352 -8.48 -5.31 -12.99
N ARG A 353 -9.57 -6.06 -13.26
CA ARG A 353 -9.84 -6.71 -14.55
C ARG A 353 -8.67 -7.58 -15.01
N LEU A 354 -8.26 -8.54 -14.16
CA LEU A 354 -7.07 -9.40 -14.33
C LEU A 354 -7.32 -10.63 -15.20
#